data_43cf9d90a064093a406da2513e96e005
#
_entry.id   43cf9d90a064093a406da2513e96e005
#
_cell.length_a   1.000
_cell.length_b   1.000
_cell.length_c   1.000
_cell.angle_alpha   90.00
_cell.angle_beta   90.00
_cell.angle_gamma   90.00
#
_symmetry.space_group_name_H-M   'P 1'
#
loop_
_entity.id
_entity.type
_entity.pdbx_description
1 polymer ?
#
loop_
_entity_poly.entity_id
_entity_poly.type
_entity_poly.pdbx_seq_one_letter_code
_entity_poly.pdbx_strand_id
1 'polypeptide(L)'
;PAEGAWDTYPFQAEQKEGRIYGRGVSDCKGSIAALIAALRSLLKTGRTRYNLSILLTTDEEVGGYSGLCYLTDLGEVKGDMMLCMDGFCDDVVIGSNGIITWEATVHGRSAHSGSSFLGINAVERSIPVMQALMSLKKEVQSRRSAVPSSSALEAMGMKSLKPMLNITMINGGVKENIVPDRCTLRGDRRVIPEESMEEAMQELESALKPLEAQMDLKFYPGYPPMSVNPDHPWVSEVREAVQRGMGFYPRLSGAQGSLDQAYATEKTGIPTCVFGVGRQLESNIHGLNENVRATDLMGFARFLIELLQA
;
A
#
# COMPACT_ATOMS: atom_id res chain seq x y z
N PRO A 1 9.34 -9.87 -8.82
CA PRO A 1 10.24 -10.23 -9.94
C PRO A 1 11.46 -9.32 -9.97
N ALA A 2 12.55 -9.82 -10.57
CA ALA A 2 13.82 -9.07 -10.70
C ALA A 2 14.23 -8.99 -12.19
N GLU A 3 13.24 -8.69 -13.04
CA GLU A 3 13.45 -8.52 -14.47
C GLU A 3 14.16 -7.18 -14.76
N GLY A 4 15.03 -7.17 -15.76
CA GLY A 4 15.77 -5.99 -16.19
C GLY A 4 17.27 -6.06 -15.90
N ALA A 5 17.99 -5.01 -16.28
CA ALA A 5 19.44 -4.93 -16.09
C ALA A 5 19.78 -4.40 -14.69
N TRP A 6 20.16 -5.29 -13.80
CA TRP A 6 20.70 -4.95 -12.47
C TRP A 6 22.20 -4.77 -12.54
N ASP A 7 22.74 -3.84 -11.76
CA ASP A 7 24.19 -3.63 -11.62
C ASP A 7 24.84 -4.69 -10.72
N THR A 8 24.04 -5.39 -9.90
CA THR A 8 24.44 -6.49 -9.03
C THR A 8 23.50 -7.68 -9.25
N TYR A 9 23.87 -8.89 -8.78
CA TYR A 9 22.97 -10.03 -8.86
C TYR A 9 21.80 -9.86 -7.85
N PRO A 10 20.54 -9.78 -8.30
CA PRO A 10 19.42 -9.35 -7.45
C PRO A 10 19.08 -10.30 -6.30
N PHE A 11 19.45 -11.58 -6.37
CA PHE A 11 19.14 -12.58 -5.36
C PHE A 11 20.34 -12.93 -4.45
N GLN A 12 21.39 -12.13 -4.52
CA GLN A 12 22.53 -12.21 -3.61
C GLN A 12 22.81 -10.80 -3.07
N ALA A 13 22.72 -10.64 -1.73
CA ALA A 13 23.01 -9.35 -1.11
C ALA A 13 24.46 -8.96 -1.38
N GLU A 14 24.68 -7.80 -1.98
CA GLU A 14 25.99 -7.24 -2.28
C GLU A 14 26.15 -5.90 -1.58
N GLN A 15 27.25 -5.75 -0.83
CA GLN A 15 27.60 -4.47 -0.21
C GLN A 15 28.53 -3.68 -1.13
N LYS A 16 28.07 -2.49 -1.54
CA LYS A 16 28.84 -1.58 -2.37
C LYS A 16 28.55 -0.14 -1.96
N GLU A 17 29.58 0.71 -1.86
CA GLU A 17 29.49 2.15 -1.58
C GLU A 17 28.60 2.50 -0.37
N GLY A 18 28.71 1.70 0.72
CA GLY A 18 27.92 1.91 1.95
C GLY A 18 26.45 1.50 1.87
N ARG A 19 26.06 0.85 0.77
CA ARG A 19 24.70 0.31 0.55
C ARG A 19 24.75 -1.20 0.40
N ILE A 20 23.61 -1.83 0.70
CA ILE A 20 23.38 -3.25 0.44
C ILE A 20 22.34 -3.34 -0.67
N TYR A 21 22.68 -3.99 -1.76
CA TYR A 21 21.85 -4.20 -2.94
C TYR A 21 21.28 -5.62 -2.95
N GLY A 22 20.05 -5.76 -3.43
CA GLY A 22 19.41 -7.05 -3.65
C GLY A 22 17.88 -6.93 -3.57
N ARG A 23 17.17 -7.80 -4.27
CA ARG A 23 15.70 -7.85 -4.21
C ARG A 23 15.22 -8.22 -2.81
N GLY A 24 14.36 -7.39 -2.21
CA GLY A 24 13.83 -7.57 -0.89
C GLY A 24 14.70 -6.99 0.23
N VAL A 25 15.82 -6.30 -0.07
CA VAL A 25 16.67 -5.73 0.99
C VAL A 25 15.98 -4.55 1.70
N SER A 26 15.11 -3.84 1.01
CA SER A 26 14.28 -2.80 1.58
C SER A 26 12.90 -3.33 1.96
N ASP A 27 12.31 -4.17 1.11
CA ASP A 27 10.93 -4.64 1.21
C ASP A 27 10.88 -6.19 1.22
N CYS A 28 10.94 -6.81 2.45
CA CYS A 28 11.38 -6.21 3.72
C CYS A 28 12.38 -7.14 4.46
N LYS A 29 13.19 -7.96 3.72
CA LYS A 29 14.16 -8.91 4.30
C LYS A 29 15.26 -8.22 5.12
N GLY A 30 15.61 -6.96 4.78
CA GLY A 30 16.54 -6.16 5.58
C GLY A 30 15.99 -5.90 6.99
N SER A 31 14.70 -5.54 7.11
CA SER A 31 14.04 -5.40 8.39
C SER A 31 14.05 -6.69 9.20
N ILE A 32 13.79 -7.83 8.56
CA ILE A 32 13.86 -9.16 9.19
C ILE A 32 15.29 -9.48 9.68
N ALA A 33 16.29 -9.18 8.86
CA ALA A 33 17.69 -9.40 9.25
C ALA A 33 18.09 -8.54 10.45
N ALA A 34 17.67 -7.28 10.48
CA ALA A 34 17.88 -6.38 11.61
C ALA A 34 17.15 -6.87 12.87
N LEU A 35 15.92 -7.37 12.75
CA LEU A 35 15.18 -7.98 13.87
C LEU A 35 15.93 -9.17 14.45
N ILE A 36 16.41 -10.09 13.60
CA ILE A 36 17.19 -11.27 14.06
C ILE A 36 18.45 -10.81 14.79
N ALA A 37 19.14 -9.79 14.29
CA ALA A 37 20.34 -9.25 14.94
C ALA A 37 20.02 -8.62 16.30
N ALA A 38 18.93 -7.84 16.39
CA ALA A 38 18.46 -7.25 17.63
C ALA A 38 18.09 -8.30 18.68
N LEU A 39 17.30 -9.31 18.28
CA LEU A 39 16.90 -10.40 19.17
C LEU A 39 18.10 -11.21 19.68
N ARG A 40 19.09 -11.51 18.82
CA ARG A 40 20.32 -12.17 19.25
C ARG A 40 21.12 -11.35 20.26
N SER A 41 21.07 -10.03 20.17
CA SER A 41 21.69 -9.13 21.17
C SER A 41 20.91 -9.17 22.48
N LEU A 42 19.59 -9.02 22.43
CA LEU A 42 18.70 -9.01 23.60
C LEU A 42 18.75 -10.35 24.38
N LEU A 43 18.80 -11.47 23.69
CA LEU A 43 18.93 -12.80 24.34
C LEU A 43 20.21 -12.95 25.15
N LYS A 44 21.28 -12.20 24.84
CA LYS A 44 22.52 -12.19 25.65
C LYS A 44 22.36 -11.40 26.95
N THR A 45 21.50 -10.39 26.95
CA THR A 45 21.22 -9.54 28.14
C THR A 45 20.09 -10.12 29.00
N GLY A 46 19.28 -11.04 28.47
CA GLY A 46 18.32 -11.87 29.19
C GLY A 46 16.98 -11.20 29.53
N ARG A 47 16.70 -9.99 29.07
CA ARG A 47 15.42 -9.31 29.38
C ARG A 47 14.89 -8.51 28.20
N THR A 48 13.63 -8.77 27.85
CA THR A 48 12.82 -7.91 27.00
C THR A 48 11.76 -7.23 27.84
N ARG A 49 11.42 -5.99 27.48
CA ARG A 49 10.35 -5.20 28.10
C ARG A 49 8.95 -5.77 27.81
N TYR A 50 8.81 -6.45 26.68
CA TYR A 50 7.55 -6.99 26.20
C TYR A 50 7.58 -8.49 26.00
N ASN A 51 6.41 -9.13 26.03
CA ASN A 51 6.20 -10.44 25.42
C ASN A 51 6.10 -10.25 23.91
N LEU A 52 7.00 -10.88 23.16
CA LEU A 52 7.12 -10.68 21.73
C LEU A 52 6.47 -11.81 20.96
N SER A 53 5.57 -11.47 20.05
CA SER A 53 5.12 -12.33 18.97
C SER A 53 5.68 -11.80 17.65
N ILE A 54 6.24 -12.68 16.83
CA ILE A 54 6.81 -12.33 15.53
C ILE A 54 6.00 -13.05 14.47
N LEU A 55 5.39 -12.30 13.56
CA LEU A 55 4.66 -12.80 12.42
C LEU A 55 5.52 -12.54 11.17
N LEU A 56 5.90 -13.61 10.48
CA LEU A 56 6.56 -13.55 9.17
C LEU A 56 5.58 -14.15 8.17
N THR A 57 4.98 -13.28 7.38
CA THR A 57 3.95 -13.64 6.41
C THR A 57 4.50 -13.66 5.00
N THR A 58 3.86 -14.41 4.13
CA THR A 58 4.07 -14.43 2.69
C THR A 58 2.87 -13.81 1.99
N ASP A 59 2.96 -13.61 0.67
CA ASP A 59 1.85 -13.17 -0.19
C ASP A 59 1.37 -11.73 0.03
N GLU A 60 2.13 -10.88 0.74
CA GLU A 60 1.81 -9.45 0.86
C GLU A 60 1.68 -8.80 -0.52
N GLU A 61 2.64 -9.03 -1.40
CA GLU A 61 2.75 -8.48 -2.75
C GLU A 61 1.63 -8.90 -3.72
N VAL A 62 0.85 -9.91 -3.36
CA VAL A 62 -0.29 -10.40 -4.14
C VAL A 62 -1.62 -10.21 -3.41
N GLY A 63 -1.62 -9.38 -2.36
CA GLY A 63 -2.81 -8.94 -1.64
C GLY A 63 -2.97 -9.47 -0.23
N GLY A 64 -1.97 -10.16 0.35
CA GLY A 64 -1.90 -10.53 1.78
C GLY A 64 -3.01 -11.44 2.31
N TYR A 65 -3.98 -11.85 1.47
CA TYR A 65 -5.14 -12.62 1.92
C TYR A 65 -4.79 -14.02 2.43
N SER A 66 -3.72 -14.62 1.92
CA SER A 66 -3.17 -15.90 2.38
C SER A 66 -2.13 -15.73 3.50
N GLY A 67 -1.74 -14.49 3.79
CA GLY A 67 -0.75 -14.11 4.79
C GLY A 67 -1.38 -13.49 6.05
N LEU A 68 -1.14 -12.19 6.26
CA LEU A 68 -1.56 -11.49 7.48
C LEU A 68 -3.08 -11.44 7.64
N CYS A 69 -3.85 -11.25 6.56
CA CYS A 69 -5.31 -11.25 6.65
C CYS A 69 -5.84 -12.60 7.15
N TYR A 70 -5.32 -13.71 6.60
CA TYR A 70 -5.71 -15.05 7.03
C TYR A 70 -5.39 -15.31 8.51
N LEU A 71 -4.19 -14.94 8.96
CA LEU A 71 -3.82 -15.08 10.38
C LEU A 71 -4.69 -14.21 11.29
N THR A 72 -5.10 -13.04 10.82
CA THR A 72 -6.02 -12.15 11.53
C THR A 72 -7.39 -12.80 11.70
N ASP A 73 -7.94 -13.37 10.63
CA ASP A 73 -9.25 -14.04 10.65
C ASP A 73 -9.25 -15.30 11.52
N LEU A 74 -8.12 -15.99 11.63
CA LEU A 74 -7.92 -17.10 12.57
C LEU A 74 -7.76 -16.63 14.03
N GLY A 75 -7.66 -15.34 14.28
CA GLY A 75 -7.41 -14.78 15.62
C GLY A 75 -6.01 -15.05 16.13
N GLU A 76 -5.02 -15.26 15.24
CA GLU A 76 -3.62 -15.46 15.61
C GLU A 76 -2.85 -14.12 15.76
N VAL A 77 -3.37 -13.03 15.20
CA VAL A 77 -2.82 -11.68 15.41
C VAL A 77 -3.33 -11.16 16.76
N LYS A 78 -2.47 -11.21 17.77
CA LYS A 78 -2.78 -10.85 19.16
C LYS A 78 -1.68 -9.98 19.73
N GLY A 79 -2.05 -9.01 20.55
CA GLY A 79 -1.12 -8.13 21.26
C GLY A 79 -1.78 -6.84 21.68
N ASP A 80 -1.06 -6.07 22.47
CA ASP A 80 -1.50 -4.73 22.89
C ASP A 80 -1.04 -3.65 21.89
N MET A 81 -0.02 -3.94 21.08
CA MET A 81 0.62 -3.01 20.14
C MET A 81 1.24 -3.80 18.98
N MET A 82 1.32 -3.19 17.81
CA MET A 82 1.95 -3.77 16.62
C MET A 82 2.97 -2.81 16.00
N LEU A 83 4.13 -3.35 15.65
CA LEU A 83 5.11 -2.71 14.79
C LEU A 83 5.18 -3.48 13.48
N CYS A 84 4.70 -2.88 12.39
CA CYS A 84 4.94 -3.39 11.05
C CYS A 84 6.29 -2.88 10.56
N MET A 85 7.15 -3.80 10.13
CA MET A 85 8.51 -3.47 9.68
C MET A 85 8.64 -3.38 8.16
N ASP A 86 7.51 -3.33 7.48
CA ASP A 86 7.41 -3.09 6.06
C ASP A 86 7.17 -1.61 5.81
N GLY A 87 8.23 -0.89 5.45
CA GLY A 87 8.15 0.56 5.26
C GLY A 87 9.50 1.25 5.15
N PHE A 88 9.43 2.56 5.27
CA PHE A 88 10.62 3.44 5.21
C PHE A 88 11.07 3.85 6.60
N CYS A 89 12.35 4.25 6.71
CA CYS A 89 12.92 4.82 7.93
C CYS A 89 12.92 6.36 7.93
N ASP A 90 12.25 7.00 6.99
CA ASP A 90 12.19 8.48 6.92
C ASP A 90 11.24 9.05 7.98
N ASP A 91 10.07 8.41 8.16
CA ASP A 91 9.00 8.82 9.07
C ASP A 91 8.39 7.58 9.77
N VAL A 92 7.77 7.76 10.92
CA VAL A 92 6.90 6.74 11.52
C VAL A 92 5.51 6.88 10.91
N VAL A 93 5.05 5.82 10.22
CA VAL A 93 3.75 5.81 9.57
C VAL A 93 2.69 5.34 10.56
N ILE A 94 1.64 6.15 10.71
CA ILE A 94 0.50 5.92 11.61
C ILE A 94 -0.84 5.89 10.87
N GLY A 95 -0.82 5.94 9.56
CA GLY A 95 -2.02 5.88 8.73
C GLY A 95 -1.70 5.43 7.31
N SER A 96 -2.67 4.90 6.61
CA SER A 96 -2.56 4.53 5.19
C SER A 96 -3.89 4.65 4.47
N ASN A 97 -3.83 4.82 3.16
CA ASN A 97 -5.04 4.72 2.35
C ASN A 97 -5.50 3.27 2.22
N GLY A 98 -6.81 3.08 2.16
CA GLY A 98 -7.42 1.83 1.69
C GLY A 98 -7.42 1.74 0.16
N ILE A 99 -7.80 0.57 -0.36
CA ILE A 99 -7.91 0.33 -1.80
C ILE A 99 -9.16 -0.48 -2.16
N ILE A 100 -9.86 -0.03 -3.19
CA ILE A 100 -10.93 -0.76 -3.88
C ILE A 100 -10.52 -0.86 -5.33
N THR A 101 -10.32 -2.06 -5.84
CA THR A 101 -10.23 -2.27 -7.29
C THR A 101 -11.64 -2.40 -7.84
N TRP A 102 -11.92 -1.78 -8.98
CA TRP A 102 -13.22 -1.83 -9.63
C TRP A 102 -13.07 -2.22 -11.11
N GLU A 103 -14.12 -2.82 -11.64
CA GLU A 103 -14.25 -3.21 -13.04
C GLU A 103 -15.64 -2.83 -13.55
N ALA A 104 -15.69 -2.08 -14.65
CA ALA A 104 -16.90 -1.75 -15.38
C ALA A 104 -16.88 -2.42 -16.75
N THR A 105 -17.79 -3.35 -16.99
CA THR A 105 -17.94 -4.03 -18.28
C THR A 105 -19.13 -3.46 -19.04
N VAL A 106 -18.84 -2.75 -20.11
CA VAL A 106 -19.84 -2.14 -20.99
C VAL A 106 -20.22 -3.11 -22.10
N HIS A 107 -21.53 -3.28 -22.31
CA HIS A 107 -22.09 -4.22 -23.27
C HIS A 107 -22.49 -3.56 -24.58
N GLY A 108 -22.31 -4.30 -25.67
CA GLY A 108 -22.68 -3.92 -27.01
C GLY A 108 -23.25 -5.10 -27.79
N ARG A 109 -23.16 -5.00 -29.10
CA ARG A 109 -23.53 -6.07 -30.04
C ARG A 109 -22.64 -6.01 -31.28
N SER A 110 -21.96 -7.10 -31.59
CA SER A 110 -21.07 -7.17 -32.74
C SER A 110 -21.82 -7.01 -34.06
N ALA A 111 -21.15 -6.36 -35.01
CA ALA A 111 -21.56 -6.26 -36.41
C ALA A 111 -20.32 -5.98 -37.27
N HIS A 112 -20.45 -6.13 -38.57
CA HIS A 112 -19.43 -5.65 -39.51
C HIS A 112 -19.40 -4.11 -39.49
N SER A 113 -18.22 -3.50 -39.47
CA SER A 113 -18.11 -2.02 -39.36
C SER A 113 -18.78 -1.27 -40.51
N GLY A 114 -18.77 -1.85 -41.73
CA GLY A 114 -19.51 -1.30 -42.88
C GLY A 114 -21.04 -1.33 -42.72
N SER A 115 -21.56 -2.05 -41.72
CA SER A 115 -22.97 -2.13 -41.35
C SER A 115 -23.15 -1.89 -39.88
N SER A 116 -22.41 -0.92 -39.32
CA SER A 116 -22.35 -0.61 -37.88
C SER A 116 -23.70 -0.32 -37.24
N PHE A 117 -24.67 0.19 -38.03
CA PHE A 117 -26.06 0.44 -37.62
C PHE A 117 -26.81 -0.83 -37.17
N LEU A 118 -26.32 -2.03 -37.50
CA LEU A 118 -26.85 -3.32 -37.02
C LEU A 118 -26.23 -3.75 -35.68
N GLY A 119 -25.14 -3.08 -35.27
CA GLY A 119 -24.42 -3.35 -34.02
C GLY A 119 -24.72 -2.34 -32.92
N ILE A 120 -24.03 -2.53 -31.82
CA ILE A 120 -23.96 -1.56 -30.71
C ILE A 120 -22.48 -1.53 -30.26
N ASN A 121 -21.82 -0.41 -30.48
CA ASN A 121 -20.40 -0.29 -30.22
C ASN A 121 -20.13 -0.07 -28.70
N ALA A 122 -19.61 -1.11 -28.03
CA ALA A 122 -19.31 -1.05 -26.60
C ALA A 122 -18.19 -0.06 -26.27
N VAL A 123 -17.23 0.16 -27.19
CA VAL A 123 -16.16 1.16 -27.00
C VAL A 123 -16.75 2.56 -27.01
N GLU A 124 -17.64 2.89 -27.96
CA GLU A 124 -18.31 4.19 -27.98
C GLU A 124 -19.22 4.39 -26.76
N ARG A 125 -19.93 3.33 -26.33
CA ARG A 125 -20.74 3.34 -25.10
C ARG A 125 -19.91 3.50 -23.82
N SER A 126 -18.62 3.19 -23.83
CA SER A 126 -17.75 3.40 -22.67
C SER A 126 -17.39 4.88 -22.46
N ILE A 127 -17.56 5.73 -23.47
CA ILE A 127 -17.25 7.18 -23.34
C ILE A 127 -18.04 7.85 -22.22
N PRO A 128 -19.38 7.76 -22.13
CA PRO A 128 -20.12 8.36 -21.03
C PRO A 128 -19.76 7.73 -19.66
N VAL A 129 -19.37 6.46 -19.60
CA VAL A 129 -18.89 5.82 -18.38
C VAL A 129 -17.58 6.48 -17.92
N MET A 130 -16.61 6.65 -18.82
CA MET A 130 -15.37 7.37 -18.54
C MET A 130 -15.62 8.82 -18.13
N GLN A 131 -16.56 9.52 -18.77
CA GLN A 131 -16.92 10.90 -18.40
C GLN A 131 -17.48 10.99 -16.98
N ALA A 132 -18.37 10.08 -16.59
CA ALA A 132 -18.92 9.99 -15.24
C ALA A 132 -17.80 9.73 -14.19
N LEU A 133 -16.92 8.76 -14.46
CA LEU A 133 -15.77 8.47 -13.61
C LEU A 133 -14.80 9.65 -13.50
N MET A 134 -14.54 10.38 -14.58
CA MET A 134 -13.68 11.58 -14.56
C MET A 134 -14.30 12.74 -13.81
N SER A 135 -15.63 12.84 -13.80
CA SER A 135 -16.35 13.84 -12.98
C SER A 135 -16.23 13.48 -11.50
N LEU A 136 -16.53 12.25 -11.12
CA LEU A 136 -16.37 11.75 -9.75
C LEU A 136 -14.90 11.88 -9.27
N LYS A 137 -13.93 11.60 -10.16
CA LYS A 137 -12.51 11.77 -9.84
C LYS A 137 -12.17 13.18 -9.37
N LYS A 138 -12.74 14.22 -9.97
CA LYS A 138 -12.51 15.63 -9.57
C LYS A 138 -13.01 15.88 -8.14
N GLU A 139 -14.17 15.34 -7.80
CA GLU A 139 -14.76 15.46 -6.46
C GLU A 139 -13.93 14.71 -5.43
N VAL A 140 -13.61 13.45 -5.70
CA VAL A 140 -12.77 12.61 -4.86
C VAL A 140 -11.43 13.30 -4.59
N GLN A 141 -10.72 13.71 -5.63
CA GLN A 141 -9.39 14.31 -5.50
C GLN A 141 -9.36 15.72 -4.90
N SER A 142 -10.51 16.36 -4.70
CA SER A 142 -10.60 17.63 -3.97
C SER A 142 -10.46 17.46 -2.46
N ARG A 143 -10.74 16.26 -1.94
CA ARG A 143 -10.69 15.92 -0.51
C ARG A 143 -9.25 15.78 -0.02
N ARG A 144 -9.07 15.89 1.28
CA ARG A 144 -7.77 15.75 1.97
C ARG A 144 -7.98 15.05 3.29
N SER A 145 -7.02 14.21 3.65
CA SER A 145 -6.94 13.63 4.98
C SER A 145 -6.30 14.60 5.98
N ALA A 146 -6.61 14.43 7.26
CA ALA A 146 -5.88 15.05 8.35
C ALA A 146 -4.49 14.40 8.56
N VAL A 147 -4.31 13.16 8.09
CA VAL A 147 -3.03 12.44 8.20
C VAL A 147 -2.01 13.07 7.24
N PRO A 148 -0.85 13.56 7.75
CA PRO A 148 0.17 14.17 6.90
C PRO A 148 0.80 13.13 5.97
N SER A 149 1.25 13.57 4.80
CA SER A 149 2.05 12.75 3.89
C SER A 149 3.45 12.52 4.44
N SER A 150 4.16 11.52 3.89
CA SER A 150 5.57 11.32 4.17
C SER A 150 6.40 12.56 3.82
N SER A 151 7.54 12.71 4.50
CA SER A 151 8.50 13.80 4.26
C SER A 151 8.90 13.89 2.78
N ALA A 152 9.04 12.74 2.12
CA ALA A 152 9.36 12.66 0.69
C ALA A 152 8.24 13.24 -0.20
N LEU A 153 6.99 12.89 0.05
CA LEU A 153 5.85 13.40 -0.71
C LEU A 153 5.54 14.86 -0.39
N GLU A 154 5.76 15.29 0.85
CA GLU A 154 5.63 16.70 1.20
C GLU A 154 6.63 17.59 0.44
N ALA A 155 7.87 17.14 0.28
CA ALA A 155 8.87 17.82 -0.56
C ALA A 155 8.42 17.97 -2.02
N MET A 156 7.55 17.07 -2.51
CA MET A 156 6.92 17.13 -3.83
C MET A 156 5.59 17.92 -3.84
N GLY A 157 5.23 18.57 -2.73
CA GLY A 157 4.03 19.42 -2.62
C GLY A 157 2.77 18.69 -2.14
N MET A 158 2.84 17.42 -1.77
CA MET A 158 1.73 16.67 -1.19
C MET A 158 1.80 16.72 0.33
N LYS A 159 1.01 17.58 0.98
CA LYS A 159 1.08 17.81 2.43
C LYS A 159 0.35 16.77 3.28
N SER A 160 -0.67 16.12 2.75
CA SER A 160 -1.46 15.10 3.45
C SER A 160 -1.90 14.00 2.50
N LEU A 161 -2.35 12.87 3.04
CA LEU A 161 -2.93 11.80 2.23
C LEU A 161 -4.10 12.33 1.40
N LYS A 162 -4.24 11.78 0.21
CA LYS A 162 -5.31 12.12 -0.74
C LYS A 162 -6.02 10.87 -1.20
N PRO A 163 -7.34 10.92 -1.32
CA PRO A 163 -8.06 9.88 -2.03
C PRO A 163 -7.76 9.97 -3.53
N MET A 164 -7.81 8.83 -4.21
CA MET A 164 -7.58 8.73 -5.65
C MET A 164 -8.68 7.92 -6.31
N LEU A 165 -9.04 8.28 -7.52
CA LEU A 165 -9.85 7.46 -8.41
C LEU A 165 -9.14 7.40 -9.76
N ASN A 166 -8.75 6.22 -10.18
CA ASN A 166 -7.99 6.02 -11.41
C ASN A 166 -8.70 5.03 -12.34
N ILE A 167 -8.66 5.33 -13.63
CA ILE A 167 -8.90 4.37 -14.71
C ILE A 167 -7.51 3.96 -15.19
N THR A 168 -7.13 2.71 -14.98
CA THR A 168 -5.77 2.23 -15.28
C THR A 168 -5.71 1.28 -16.47
N MET A 169 -6.85 0.67 -16.82
CA MET A 169 -6.93 -0.25 -17.94
C MET A 169 -8.21 -0.01 -18.74
N ILE A 170 -8.09 -0.17 -20.06
CA ILE A 170 -9.20 -0.24 -21.01
C ILE A 170 -8.93 -1.34 -22.03
N ASN A 171 -9.89 -2.25 -22.20
CA ASN A 171 -9.82 -3.32 -23.17
C ASN A 171 -11.12 -3.39 -23.98
N GLY A 172 -11.05 -3.28 -25.29
CA GLY A 172 -12.21 -3.35 -26.17
C GLY A 172 -11.82 -3.50 -27.64
N GLY A 173 -12.66 -4.23 -28.39
CA GLY A 173 -12.42 -4.52 -29.79
C GLY A 173 -11.43 -5.67 -30.03
N VAL A 174 -11.55 -6.33 -31.18
CA VAL A 174 -10.69 -7.44 -31.60
C VAL A 174 -10.09 -7.21 -32.98
N LYS A 175 -10.76 -6.41 -33.80
CA LYS A 175 -10.33 -6.08 -35.17
C LYS A 175 -11.03 -4.79 -35.64
N GLU A 176 -10.33 -3.99 -36.46
CA GLU A 176 -10.78 -2.66 -36.91
C GLU A 176 -12.09 -2.67 -37.74
N ASN A 177 -12.43 -3.81 -38.34
CA ASN A 177 -13.66 -3.97 -39.16
C ASN A 177 -14.80 -4.69 -38.41
N ILE A 178 -14.73 -4.82 -37.08
CA ILE A 178 -15.76 -5.44 -36.25
C ILE A 178 -16.18 -4.43 -35.17
N VAL A 179 -17.48 -4.14 -35.09
CA VAL A 179 -18.09 -3.37 -33.99
C VAL A 179 -17.93 -4.18 -32.70
N PRO A 180 -17.27 -3.67 -31.67
CA PRO A 180 -17.05 -4.43 -30.43
C PRO A 180 -18.32 -4.58 -29.60
N ASP A 181 -18.57 -5.78 -29.10
CA ASP A 181 -19.71 -6.12 -28.24
C ASP A 181 -19.38 -5.99 -26.73
N ARG A 182 -18.11 -5.73 -26.39
CA ARG A 182 -17.66 -5.57 -25.03
C ARG A 182 -16.54 -4.53 -24.95
N CYS A 183 -16.58 -3.69 -23.90
CA CYS A 183 -15.47 -2.84 -23.48
C CYS A 183 -15.35 -2.90 -21.96
N THR A 184 -14.18 -3.25 -21.45
CA THR A 184 -13.93 -3.36 -20.01
C THR A 184 -12.98 -2.24 -19.56
N LEU A 185 -13.39 -1.49 -18.57
CA LEU A 185 -12.60 -0.49 -17.85
C LEU A 185 -12.25 -1.06 -16.49
N ARG A 186 -11.01 -0.88 -16.04
CA ARG A 186 -10.59 -1.23 -14.68
C ARG A 186 -9.79 -0.10 -14.08
N GLY A 187 -9.84 -0.02 -12.75
CA GLY A 187 -9.09 0.96 -12.01
C GLY A 187 -9.12 0.73 -10.52
N ASP A 188 -8.63 1.72 -9.78
CA ASP A 188 -8.62 1.70 -8.33
C ASP A 188 -9.22 2.98 -7.73
N ARG A 189 -9.77 2.84 -6.53
CA ARG A 189 -10.19 3.93 -5.63
C ARG A 189 -9.36 3.83 -4.36
N ARG A 190 -8.50 4.83 -4.11
CA ARG A 190 -7.78 4.97 -2.85
C ARG A 190 -8.65 5.73 -1.87
N VAL A 191 -8.86 5.14 -0.70
CA VAL A 191 -9.78 5.60 0.35
C VAL A 191 -8.95 6.16 1.50
N ILE A 192 -9.17 7.41 1.89
CA ILE A 192 -8.46 8.02 3.03
C ILE A 192 -9.07 7.58 4.37
N PRO A 193 -8.36 7.73 5.50
CA PRO A 193 -8.86 7.31 6.81
C PRO A 193 -10.20 7.93 7.24
N GLU A 194 -10.58 9.06 6.69
CA GLU A 194 -11.84 9.75 6.98
C GLU A 194 -13.02 9.27 6.12
N GLU A 195 -12.79 8.33 5.21
CA GLU A 195 -13.81 7.73 4.34
C GLU A 195 -14.00 6.26 4.68
N SER A 196 -15.19 5.72 4.45
CA SER A 196 -15.42 4.27 4.54
C SER A 196 -15.31 3.60 3.17
N MET A 197 -14.96 2.31 3.17
CA MET A 197 -14.91 1.49 1.94
C MET A 197 -16.29 1.41 1.28
N GLU A 198 -17.33 1.26 2.09
CA GLU A 198 -18.72 1.15 1.66
C GLU A 198 -19.20 2.43 0.99
N GLU A 199 -18.95 3.59 1.61
CA GLU A 199 -19.30 4.90 1.03
C GLU A 199 -18.57 5.13 -0.30
N ALA A 200 -17.28 4.77 -0.37
CA ALA A 200 -16.49 4.91 -1.59
C ALA A 200 -17.01 4.01 -2.75
N MET A 201 -17.51 2.81 -2.45
CA MET A 201 -18.19 1.96 -3.43
C MET A 201 -19.54 2.56 -3.87
N GLN A 202 -20.34 3.04 -2.92
CA GLN A 202 -21.64 3.69 -3.20
C GLN A 202 -21.48 4.96 -4.04
N GLU A 203 -20.41 5.72 -3.88
CA GLU A 203 -20.10 6.88 -4.74
C GLU A 203 -19.91 6.44 -6.22
N LEU A 204 -19.18 5.36 -6.45
CA LEU A 204 -18.97 4.80 -7.79
C LEU A 204 -20.27 4.26 -8.39
N GLU A 205 -21.05 3.50 -7.62
CA GLU A 205 -22.38 3.02 -8.03
C GLU A 205 -23.31 4.17 -8.39
N SER A 206 -23.37 5.19 -7.54
CA SER A 206 -24.23 6.37 -7.75
C SER A 206 -23.86 7.15 -9.00
N ALA A 207 -22.55 7.35 -9.23
CA ALA A 207 -22.06 8.04 -10.41
C ALA A 207 -22.36 7.29 -11.72
N LEU A 208 -22.39 5.95 -11.68
CA LEU A 208 -22.61 5.09 -12.85
C LEU A 208 -24.05 4.61 -12.98
N LYS A 209 -24.90 4.82 -11.98
CA LYS A 209 -26.31 4.41 -11.99
C LYS A 209 -27.10 4.80 -13.25
N PRO A 210 -26.97 6.00 -13.83
CA PRO A 210 -27.67 6.35 -15.07
C PRO A 210 -27.30 5.47 -16.27
N LEU A 211 -26.20 4.70 -16.17
CA LEU A 211 -25.63 3.87 -17.23
C LEU A 211 -25.76 2.37 -16.93
N GLU A 212 -26.38 2.00 -15.79
CA GLU A 212 -26.49 0.60 -15.33
C GLU A 212 -27.11 -0.37 -16.34
N ALA A 213 -28.06 0.11 -17.16
CA ALA A 213 -28.74 -0.72 -18.18
C ALA A 213 -27.80 -1.21 -19.30
N GLN A 214 -26.59 -0.67 -19.40
CA GLN A 214 -25.65 -0.99 -20.47
C GLN A 214 -24.30 -1.54 -20.00
N MET A 215 -24.13 -1.72 -18.66
CA MET A 215 -22.88 -2.15 -18.08
C MET A 215 -23.06 -2.93 -16.79
N ASP A 216 -22.09 -3.74 -16.45
CA ASP A 216 -21.93 -4.35 -15.13
C ASP A 216 -20.81 -3.62 -14.37
N LEU A 217 -21.02 -3.37 -13.09
CA LEU A 217 -19.98 -2.86 -12.18
C LEU A 217 -19.65 -3.94 -11.15
N LYS A 218 -18.36 -4.17 -10.94
CA LYS A 218 -17.86 -5.11 -9.93
C LYS A 218 -16.81 -4.43 -9.08
N PHE A 219 -16.80 -4.76 -7.80
CA PHE A 219 -15.79 -4.34 -6.86
C PHE A 219 -14.99 -5.52 -6.33
N TYR A 220 -13.72 -5.26 -6.11
CA TYR A 220 -12.78 -6.15 -5.45
C TYR A 220 -12.15 -5.34 -4.30
N PRO A 221 -12.79 -5.30 -3.12
CA PRO A 221 -12.26 -4.60 -1.96
C PRO A 221 -10.90 -5.19 -1.57
N GLY A 222 -9.93 -4.31 -1.36
CA GLY A 222 -8.64 -4.67 -0.83
C GLY A 222 -8.57 -4.28 0.65
N TYR A 223 -7.43 -3.72 1.07
CA TYR A 223 -7.23 -3.30 2.44
C TYR A 223 -8.04 -2.05 2.78
N PRO A 224 -8.58 -1.95 4.02
CA PRO A 224 -9.22 -0.74 4.50
C PRO A 224 -8.20 0.40 4.69
N PRO A 225 -8.63 1.66 4.81
CA PRO A 225 -7.78 2.71 5.31
C PRO A 225 -7.45 2.49 6.79
N MET A 226 -6.32 3.00 7.23
CA MET A 226 -5.88 2.89 8.62
C MET A 226 -5.48 4.27 9.16
N SER A 227 -5.81 4.54 10.43
CA SER A 227 -5.16 5.61 11.20
C SER A 227 -5.08 5.25 12.68
N VAL A 228 -3.97 5.64 13.31
CA VAL A 228 -3.74 5.51 14.74
C VAL A 228 -3.67 6.90 15.35
N ASN A 229 -4.24 7.08 16.54
CA ASN A 229 -4.16 8.36 17.23
C ASN A 229 -2.69 8.76 17.43
N PRO A 230 -2.24 9.92 16.92
CA PRO A 230 -0.85 10.37 17.07
C PRO A 230 -0.39 10.53 18.52
N ASP A 231 -1.34 10.74 19.46
CA ASP A 231 -1.06 10.89 20.89
C ASP A 231 -1.08 9.53 21.64
N HIS A 232 -1.26 8.42 20.93
CA HIS A 232 -1.22 7.10 21.57
C HIS A 232 0.17 6.81 22.15
N PRO A 233 0.29 6.30 23.40
CA PRO A 233 1.58 6.05 24.04
C PRO A 233 2.55 5.22 23.19
N TRP A 234 2.04 4.21 22.47
CA TRP A 234 2.83 3.40 21.55
C TRP A 234 3.54 4.23 20.47
N VAL A 235 2.88 5.24 19.91
CA VAL A 235 3.46 6.12 18.90
C VAL A 235 4.64 6.88 19.47
N SER A 236 4.50 7.40 20.70
CA SER A 236 5.58 8.11 21.40
C SER A 236 6.76 7.17 21.70
N GLU A 237 6.48 5.96 22.18
CA GLU A 237 7.52 4.95 22.46
C GLU A 237 8.33 4.58 21.22
N VAL A 238 7.67 4.35 20.09
CA VAL A 238 8.34 4.05 18.81
C VAL A 238 9.23 5.22 18.39
N ARG A 239 8.73 6.46 18.43
CA ARG A 239 9.50 7.66 18.05
C ARG A 239 10.71 7.88 18.93
N GLU A 240 10.56 7.73 20.25
CA GLU A 240 11.67 7.84 21.21
C GLU A 240 12.72 6.75 21.00
N ALA A 241 12.30 5.52 20.73
CA ALA A 241 13.21 4.43 20.40
C ALA A 241 13.98 4.70 19.10
N VAL A 242 13.33 5.27 18.08
CA VAL A 242 14.00 5.72 16.85
C VAL A 242 15.05 6.78 17.18
N GLN A 243 14.71 7.76 18.01
CA GLN A 243 15.65 8.80 18.42
C GLN A 243 16.89 8.22 19.13
N ARG A 244 16.69 7.27 20.04
CA ARG A 244 17.81 6.61 20.73
C ARG A 244 18.65 5.73 19.81
N GLY A 245 18.01 4.93 18.95
CA GLY A 245 18.70 3.95 18.09
C GLY A 245 19.28 4.53 16.81
N MET A 246 18.60 5.50 16.20
CA MET A 246 18.97 6.09 14.93
C MET A 246 19.48 7.54 15.00
N GLY A 247 19.31 8.23 16.13
CA GLY A 247 19.85 9.56 16.36
C GLY A 247 19.02 10.71 15.82
N PHE A 248 17.77 10.49 15.42
CA PHE A 248 16.83 11.54 14.99
C PHE A 248 15.42 11.26 15.52
N TYR A 249 14.62 12.30 15.72
CA TYR A 249 13.22 12.17 16.13
C TYR A 249 12.32 12.18 14.88
N PRO A 250 11.70 11.05 14.50
CA PRO A 250 10.98 10.96 13.26
C PRO A 250 9.68 11.76 13.30
N ARG A 251 9.25 12.26 12.14
CA ARG A 251 7.90 12.81 11.95
C ARG A 251 6.88 11.67 11.94
N LEU A 252 5.62 12.03 12.16
CA LEU A 252 4.49 11.14 11.91
C LEU A 252 3.95 11.41 10.52
N SER A 253 3.63 10.34 9.80
CA SER A 253 3.10 10.44 8.45
C SER A 253 2.12 9.30 8.13
N GLY A 254 1.54 9.36 6.95
CA GLY A 254 0.73 8.30 6.37
C GLY A 254 1.34 7.79 5.05
N ALA A 255 1.06 6.54 4.75
CA ALA A 255 1.36 5.93 3.46
C ALA A 255 0.23 6.22 2.46
N GLN A 256 0.59 6.78 1.29
CA GLN A 256 -0.37 7.01 0.20
C GLN A 256 -0.82 5.68 -0.44
N GLY A 257 -0.04 4.62 -0.29
CA GLY A 257 -0.37 3.25 -0.63
C GLY A 257 -1.28 2.59 0.41
N SER A 258 -1.64 1.34 0.15
CA SER A 258 -2.39 0.47 1.06
C SER A 258 -1.47 -0.65 1.52
N LEU A 259 -1.63 -1.07 2.75
CA LEU A 259 -0.76 -2.02 3.43
C LEU A 259 -1.63 -3.09 4.12
N ASP A 260 -1.19 -4.34 4.17
CA ASP A 260 -1.98 -5.46 4.70
C ASP A 260 -2.21 -5.38 6.21
N GLN A 261 -1.28 -4.77 6.98
CA GLN A 261 -1.48 -4.55 8.41
C GLN A 261 -2.66 -3.61 8.72
N ALA A 262 -3.15 -2.81 7.75
CA ALA A 262 -4.35 -2.01 7.93
C ALA A 262 -5.58 -2.91 8.18
N TYR A 263 -5.64 -4.07 7.51
CA TYR A 263 -6.68 -5.07 7.77
C TYR A 263 -6.61 -5.62 9.20
N ALA A 264 -5.40 -5.97 9.65
CA ALA A 264 -5.21 -6.46 11.01
C ALA A 264 -5.55 -5.37 12.05
N THR A 265 -5.15 -4.12 11.82
CA THR A 265 -5.47 -2.99 12.70
C THR A 265 -6.97 -2.76 12.82
N GLU A 266 -7.69 -2.76 11.68
CA GLU A 266 -9.16 -2.59 11.67
C GLU A 266 -9.87 -3.72 12.42
N LYS A 267 -9.49 -4.97 12.16
CA LYS A 267 -10.14 -6.16 12.74
C LYS A 267 -9.87 -6.36 14.23
N THR A 268 -8.67 -6.02 14.68
CA THR A 268 -8.24 -6.29 16.06
C THR A 268 -8.29 -5.06 16.97
N GLY A 269 -8.30 -3.86 16.39
CA GLY A 269 -8.13 -2.60 17.14
C GLY A 269 -6.73 -2.38 17.69
N ILE A 270 -5.74 -3.22 17.35
CA ILE A 270 -4.36 -3.11 17.84
C ILE A 270 -3.70 -1.86 17.21
N PRO A 271 -3.23 -0.89 18.01
CA PRO A 271 -2.57 0.28 17.50
C PRO A 271 -1.27 -0.09 16.80
N THR A 272 -1.15 0.30 15.54
CA THR A 272 -0.05 -0.10 14.64
C THR A 272 0.79 1.09 14.23
N CYS A 273 2.10 0.97 14.41
CA CYS A 273 3.09 1.84 13.77
C CYS A 273 3.79 1.07 12.65
N VAL A 274 4.12 1.76 11.55
CA VAL A 274 4.93 1.19 10.47
C VAL A 274 6.26 1.92 10.42
N PHE A 275 7.36 1.18 10.45
CA PHE A 275 8.71 1.72 10.35
C PHE A 275 9.66 0.63 9.88
N GLY A 276 10.41 0.87 8.81
CA GLY A 276 11.27 -0.12 8.15
C GLY A 276 12.69 0.38 7.91
N VAL A 277 13.40 -0.22 6.96
CA VAL A 277 14.82 0.07 6.70
C VAL A 277 15.07 0.87 5.41
N GLY A 278 14.08 0.95 4.53
CA GLY A 278 14.19 1.67 3.26
C GLY A 278 14.08 3.18 3.41
N ARG A 279 14.42 3.88 2.32
CA ARG A 279 14.12 5.30 2.14
C ARG A 279 13.30 5.50 0.89
N GLN A 280 12.20 6.22 1.00
CA GLN A 280 11.18 6.31 -0.05
C GLN A 280 11.73 6.78 -1.40
N LEU A 281 12.67 7.72 -1.42
CA LEU A 281 13.23 8.27 -2.66
C LEU A 281 14.55 7.61 -3.10
N GLU A 282 15.09 6.66 -2.32
CA GLU A 282 16.43 6.15 -2.57
C GLU A 282 16.49 4.63 -2.75
N SER A 283 15.56 3.90 -2.11
CA SER A 283 15.69 2.44 -1.99
C SER A 283 15.21 1.67 -3.22
N ASN A 284 14.58 2.32 -4.20
CA ASN A 284 14.08 1.72 -5.43
C ASN A 284 13.23 0.44 -5.19
N ILE A 285 12.36 0.47 -4.18
CA ILE A 285 11.43 -0.64 -3.90
C ILE A 285 10.66 -0.98 -5.18
N HIS A 286 10.51 -2.28 -5.47
CA HIS A 286 9.94 -2.86 -6.69
C HIS A 286 10.70 -2.50 -7.99
N GLY A 287 11.70 -1.61 -7.92
CA GLY A 287 12.52 -1.20 -9.06
C GLY A 287 13.80 -2.04 -9.22
N LEU A 288 14.64 -1.61 -10.18
CA LEU A 288 15.98 -2.14 -10.36
C LEU A 288 16.91 -1.59 -9.28
N ASN A 289 17.93 -2.37 -8.93
CA ASN A 289 18.94 -1.96 -7.94
C ASN A 289 18.34 -1.56 -6.59
N GLU A 290 17.33 -2.29 -6.15
CA GLU A 290 16.76 -2.13 -4.80
C GLU A 290 17.89 -2.20 -3.77
N ASN A 291 17.88 -1.25 -2.83
CA ASN A 291 18.99 -1.10 -1.91
C ASN A 291 18.58 -0.45 -0.59
N VAL A 292 19.40 -0.65 0.43
CA VAL A 292 19.32 0.07 1.71
C VAL A 292 20.71 0.60 2.09
N ARG A 293 20.78 1.70 2.82
CA ARG A 293 22.02 2.15 3.42
C ARG A 293 22.42 1.21 4.55
N ALA A 294 23.66 0.76 4.59
CA ALA A 294 24.16 -0.09 5.67
C ALA A 294 24.01 0.60 7.05
N THR A 295 24.16 1.93 7.09
CA THR A 295 23.96 2.73 8.31
C THR A 295 22.52 2.71 8.79
N ASP A 296 21.53 2.76 7.88
CA ASP A 296 20.11 2.71 8.23
C ASP A 296 19.72 1.32 8.73
N LEU A 297 20.24 0.25 8.12
CA LEU A 297 20.03 -1.12 8.58
C LEU A 297 20.59 -1.34 10.00
N MET A 298 21.81 -0.85 10.27
CA MET A 298 22.40 -0.91 11.61
C MET A 298 21.65 -0.04 12.61
N GLY A 299 21.19 1.14 12.17
CA GLY A 299 20.37 2.04 12.97
C GLY A 299 19.04 1.41 13.35
N PHE A 300 18.40 0.75 12.41
CA PHE A 300 17.14 0.04 12.64
C PHE A 300 17.31 -1.13 13.62
N ALA A 301 18.40 -1.89 13.53
CA ALA A 301 18.69 -2.91 14.54
C ALA A 301 18.87 -2.33 15.96
N ARG A 302 19.55 -1.17 16.08
CA ARG A 302 19.67 -0.43 17.36
C ARG A 302 18.31 0.08 17.82
N PHE A 303 17.51 0.66 16.95
CA PHE A 303 16.14 1.07 17.25
C PHE A 303 15.33 -0.07 17.87
N LEU A 304 15.37 -1.27 17.27
CA LEU A 304 14.67 -2.44 17.81
C LEU A 304 15.21 -2.84 19.19
N ILE A 305 16.50 -2.77 19.43
CA ILE A 305 17.09 -2.99 20.77
C ILE A 305 16.55 -1.97 21.77
N GLU A 306 16.59 -0.69 21.43
CA GLU A 306 16.11 0.41 22.28
C GLU A 306 14.61 0.33 22.59
N LEU A 307 13.82 -0.18 21.63
CA LEU A 307 12.38 -0.38 21.80
C LEU A 307 12.08 -1.57 22.71
N LEU A 308 12.83 -2.65 22.57
CA LEU A 308 12.51 -3.96 23.18
C LEU A 308 13.25 -4.22 24.49
N GLN A 309 14.32 -3.49 24.80
CA GLN A 309 15.11 -3.69 26.00
C GLN A 309 14.38 -3.16 27.24
N ALA A 310 14.42 -3.96 28.34
CA ALA A 310 13.86 -3.58 29.64
C ALA A 310 14.76 -2.60 30.41
#